data_11a80f61145631c37b1d5586d5c5d4dd
#
_entry.id   11a80f61145631c37b1d5586d5c5d4dd
#
_cell.length_a   1.000
_cell.length_b   1.000
_cell.length_c   1.000
_cell.angle_alpha   90.00
_cell.angle_beta   90.00
_cell.angle_gamma   90.00
#
_symmetry.space_group_name_H-M   'P 1'
#
loop_
_entity.id
_entity.type
_entity.pdbx_description
1 polymer ?
#
loop_
_entity_poly.entity_id
_entity_poly.type
_entity_poly.pdbx_seq_one_letter_code
_entity_poly.pdbx_strand_id
1 'polypeptide(L)'
;QEDFIKLPQVTDLDIDASGRLYLSAWDGAGYSGNPGKGFVVRAVPKNWEYKAFPDIKDASISELQSLLKPGSAVARLSAQQELLNRPKKKASEAAWELASDKSLPLYARVVAMYTYAQAAGKEGIQNLAQLCSEEAMSEYALRALADRKPLVNEVPIEPFLTGIKSASPRVQIAAIIGLGRLGRTEAAGALLQIPVPPSF
;
A
#
# COMPACT_ATOMS: atom_id res chain seq x y z
N GLN A 1 15.88 11.82 14.04
CA GLN A 1 16.01 12.13 12.61
C GLN A 1 17.51 12.07 12.28
N GLU A 2 17.90 11.26 11.32
CA GLU A 2 19.28 11.11 10.88
C GLU A 2 19.39 11.52 9.42
N ASP A 3 20.51 12.17 9.05
CA ASP A 3 20.81 12.51 7.67
C ASP A 3 21.26 11.25 6.92
N PHE A 4 20.51 10.83 5.91
CA PHE A 4 20.85 9.68 5.09
C PHE A 4 21.89 10.02 4.02
N ILE A 5 21.68 11.11 3.30
CA ILE A 5 22.58 11.67 2.28
C ILE A 5 22.50 13.19 2.31
N LYS A 6 23.65 13.86 2.23
CA LYS A 6 23.73 15.33 2.07
C LYS A 6 24.05 15.66 0.64
N LEU A 7 23.12 16.30 -0.04
CA LEU A 7 23.27 16.85 -1.38
C LEU A 7 22.69 18.27 -1.42
N PRO A 8 23.26 19.17 -2.22
CA PRO A 8 22.64 20.47 -2.42
C PRO A 8 21.31 20.30 -3.19
N GLN A 9 20.30 21.00 -2.76
CA GLN A 9 19.02 21.21 -3.47
C GLN A 9 18.48 19.97 -4.22
N VAL A 10 18.22 18.88 -3.50
CA VAL A 10 17.58 17.67 -4.05
C VAL A 10 16.18 18.03 -4.53
N THR A 11 15.88 17.73 -5.79
CA THR A 11 14.58 18.03 -6.41
C THR A 11 13.70 16.82 -6.55
N ASP A 12 14.28 15.61 -6.71
CA ASP A 12 13.52 14.39 -6.86
C ASP A 12 14.38 13.16 -6.52
N LEU A 13 13.74 12.04 -6.26
CA LEU A 13 14.39 10.76 -6.05
C LEU A 13 13.56 9.62 -6.70
N ASP A 14 14.26 8.62 -7.21
CA ASP A 14 13.63 7.43 -7.77
C ASP A 14 14.51 6.19 -7.55
N ILE A 15 13.90 5.02 -7.66
CA ILE A 15 14.57 3.73 -7.50
C ILE A 15 14.42 2.93 -8.79
N ASP A 16 15.55 2.50 -9.36
CA ASP A 16 15.50 1.64 -10.55
C ASP A 16 15.02 0.21 -10.23
N ALA A 17 14.74 -0.54 -11.28
CA ALA A 17 14.26 -1.91 -11.19
C ALA A 17 15.18 -2.85 -10.38
N SER A 18 16.48 -2.54 -10.30
CA SER A 18 17.45 -3.31 -9.52
C SER A 18 17.58 -2.85 -8.05
N GLY A 19 16.86 -1.80 -7.66
CA GLY A 19 16.86 -1.25 -6.30
C GLY A 19 17.93 -0.19 -6.03
N ARG A 20 18.54 0.38 -7.08
CA ARG A 20 19.49 1.50 -6.92
C ARG A 20 18.74 2.81 -6.79
N LEU A 21 19.15 3.63 -5.82
CA LEU A 21 18.56 4.95 -5.58
C LEU A 21 19.24 6.01 -6.44
N TYR A 22 18.46 6.78 -7.15
CA TYR A 22 18.90 7.95 -7.91
C TYR A 22 18.29 9.21 -7.30
N LEU A 23 19.08 10.27 -7.22
CA LEU A 23 18.67 11.57 -6.72
C LEU A 23 19.04 12.61 -7.75
N SER A 24 18.09 13.42 -8.20
CA SER A 24 18.34 14.60 -8.98
C SER A 24 18.57 15.79 -8.05
N ALA A 25 19.59 16.56 -8.35
CA ALA A 25 19.98 17.71 -7.54
C ALA A 25 20.61 18.78 -8.43
N TRP A 26 20.74 19.97 -7.91
CA TRP A 26 21.42 21.06 -8.60
C TRP A 26 22.19 21.94 -7.60
N ASP A 27 23.27 22.55 -8.09
CA ASP A 27 24.13 23.47 -7.32
C ASP A 27 24.02 24.88 -7.89
N GLY A 28 23.38 25.75 -7.16
CA GLY A 28 23.20 27.14 -7.59
C GLY A 28 22.07 27.82 -6.81
N ALA A 29 22.09 29.14 -6.78
CA ALA A 29 21.07 29.93 -6.12
C ALA A 29 19.98 30.41 -7.11
N GLY A 30 18.72 30.26 -6.74
CA GLY A 30 17.56 30.82 -7.44
C GLY A 30 16.97 29.96 -8.55
N TYR A 31 15.77 30.33 -9.00
CA TYR A 31 15.00 29.65 -10.03
C TYR A 31 15.35 30.03 -11.47
N SER A 32 16.39 30.82 -11.67
CA SER A 32 16.70 31.42 -12.97
C SER A 32 17.49 30.52 -13.94
N GLY A 33 17.44 29.21 -13.72
CA GLY A 33 18.07 28.23 -14.61
C GLY A 33 19.57 28.46 -14.79
N ASN A 34 20.40 27.69 -14.09
CA ASN A 34 21.85 27.71 -14.25
C ASN A 34 22.29 26.54 -15.14
N PRO A 35 22.56 26.74 -16.45
CA PRO A 35 23.00 25.63 -17.29
C PRO A 35 24.27 24.99 -16.73
N GLY A 36 24.33 23.66 -16.73
CA GLY A 36 25.49 22.92 -16.24
C GLY A 36 25.58 22.76 -14.72
N LYS A 37 24.54 23.14 -13.96
CA LYS A 37 24.50 23.02 -12.50
C LYS A 37 23.66 21.83 -12.00
N GLY A 38 22.83 21.23 -12.87
CA GLY A 38 22.08 20.06 -12.56
C GLY A 38 22.91 18.77 -12.66
N PHE A 39 22.67 17.83 -11.77
CA PHE A 39 23.33 16.52 -11.78
C PHE A 39 22.42 15.44 -11.21
N VAL A 40 22.73 14.17 -11.51
CA VAL A 40 22.09 13.01 -10.94
C VAL A 40 23.12 12.20 -10.19
N VAL A 41 22.80 11.83 -8.96
CA VAL A 41 23.65 10.97 -8.13
C VAL A 41 23.01 9.61 -8.02
N ARG A 42 23.79 8.56 -8.11
CA ARG A 42 23.40 7.20 -7.78
C ARG A 42 23.97 6.83 -6.43
N ALA A 43 23.10 6.55 -5.46
CA ALA A 43 23.50 6.06 -4.15
C ALA A 43 23.44 4.52 -4.14
N VAL A 44 24.57 3.90 -3.81
CA VAL A 44 24.72 2.44 -3.75
C VAL A 44 25.38 2.07 -2.43
N PRO A 45 24.79 1.17 -1.63
CA PRO A 45 25.44 0.67 -0.42
C PRO A 45 26.80 0.01 -0.72
N LYS A 46 27.76 0.08 0.19
CA LYS A 46 29.13 -0.46 -0.02
C LYS A 46 29.13 -1.96 -0.38
N ASN A 47 28.22 -2.72 0.19
CA ASN A 47 28.12 -4.19 0.01
C ASN A 47 26.95 -4.56 -0.89
N TRP A 48 26.52 -3.66 -1.77
CA TRP A 48 25.40 -3.92 -2.66
C TRP A 48 25.83 -4.83 -3.82
N GLU A 49 25.10 -5.92 -3.99
CA GLU A 49 25.27 -6.85 -5.11
C GLU A 49 24.16 -6.62 -6.15
N TYR A 50 24.57 -6.53 -7.41
CA TYR A 50 23.61 -6.42 -8.51
C TYR A 50 22.79 -7.71 -8.62
N LYS A 51 21.47 -7.57 -8.58
CA LYS A 51 20.52 -8.62 -8.94
C LYS A 51 19.76 -8.20 -10.18
N ALA A 52 19.75 -9.07 -11.18
CA ALA A 52 18.96 -8.83 -12.38
C ALA A 52 17.47 -8.66 -12.00
N PHE A 53 16.78 -7.75 -12.67
CA PHE A 53 15.34 -7.62 -12.52
C PHE A 53 14.66 -8.90 -13.05
N PRO A 54 13.70 -9.48 -12.31
CA PRO A 54 13.04 -10.71 -12.74
C PRO A 54 12.22 -10.48 -14.01
N ASP A 55 12.09 -11.51 -14.83
CA ASP A 55 11.17 -11.49 -15.95
C ASP A 55 9.72 -11.61 -15.42
N ILE A 56 9.04 -10.48 -15.37
CA ILE A 56 7.70 -10.38 -14.79
C ILE A 56 6.62 -10.90 -15.75
N LYS A 57 6.81 -10.70 -17.05
CA LYS A 57 5.78 -11.05 -18.06
C LYS A 57 5.62 -12.56 -18.22
N ASP A 58 6.73 -13.27 -18.24
CA ASP A 58 6.76 -14.72 -18.44
C ASP A 58 6.71 -15.51 -17.12
N ALA A 59 6.73 -14.79 -15.96
CA ALA A 59 6.67 -15.41 -14.65
C ALA A 59 5.35 -16.17 -14.43
N SER A 60 5.44 -17.35 -13.84
CA SER A 60 4.29 -18.11 -13.34
C SER A 60 3.61 -17.37 -12.17
N ILE A 61 2.36 -17.75 -11.86
CA ILE A 61 1.65 -17.19 -10.68
C ILE A 61 2.43 -17.42 -9.38
N SER A 62 3.06 -18.58 -9.22
CA SER A 62 3.87 -18.90 -8.05
C SER A 62 5.13 -18.02 -7.94
N GLU A 63 5.77 -17.70 -9.06
CA GLU A 63 6.90 -16.78 -9.08
C GLU A 63 6.46 -15.35 -8.78
N LEU A 64 5.37 -14.88 -9.38
CA LEU A 64 4.78 -13.58 -9.07
C LEU A 64 4.38 -13.46 -7.59
N GLN A 65 3.77 -14.51 -7.03
CA GLN A 65 3.43 -14.60 -5.61
C GLN A 65 4.70 -14.50 -4.74
N SER A 66 5.78 -15.16 -5.13
CA SER A 66 7.06 -15.09 -4.41
C SER A 66 7.66 -13.68 -4.43
N LEU A 67 7.46 -12.93 -5.51
CA LEU A 67 7.92 -11.54 -5.62
C LEU A 67 7.11 -10.54 -4.78
N LEU A 68 5.91 -10.89 -4.32
CA LEU A 68 5.16 -10.08 -3.34
C LEU A 68 5.74 -10.15 -1.92
N LYS A 69 6.58 -11.14 -1.64
CA LYS A 69 7.28 -11.32 -0.37
C LYS A 69 8.41 -10.29 -0.19
N PRO A 70 9.23 -10.38 0.88
CA PRO A 70 10.39 -9.50 1.08
C PRO A 70 11.32 -9.42 -0.13
N GLY A 71 11.73 -8.21 -0.50
CA GLY A 71 12.62 -7.96 -1.63
C GLY A 71 12.48 -6.55 -2.19
N SER A 72 12.77 -6.39 -3.47
CA SER A 72 12.66 -5.10 -4.17
C SER A 72 11.21 -4.60 -4.20
N ALA A 73 11.00 -3.35 -3.78
CA ALA A 73 9.68 -2.70 -3.85
C ALA A 73 9.19 -2.56 -5.30
N VAL A 74 10.10 -2.29 -6.23
CA VAL A 74 9.80 -2.18 -7.66
C VAL A 74 9.37 -3.53 -8.23
N ALA A 75 10.09 -4.62 -7.93
CA ALA A 75 9.71 -5.97 -8.36
C ALA A 75 8.35 -6.38 -7.77
N ARG A 76 8.10 -6.04 -6.50
CA ARG A 76 6.83 -6.30 -5.83
C ARG A 76 5.65 -5.59 -6.49
N LEU A 77 5.82 -4.30 -6.83
CA LEU A 77 4.79 -3.53 -7.54
C LEU A 77 4.53 -4.11 -8.94
N SER A 78 5.58 -4.43 -9.68
CA SER A 78 5.47 -5.02 -11.01
C SER A 78 4.80 -6.40 -10.97
N ALA A 79 5.13 -7.23 -9.97
CA ALA A 79 4.49 -8.52 -9.75
C ALA A 79 3.01 -8.38 -9.39
N GLN A 80 2.65 -7.38 -8.57
CA GLN A 80 1.26 -7.06 -8.26
C GLN A 80 0.47 -6.70 -9.54
N GLN A 81 1.01 -5.81 -10.35
CA GLN A 81 0.39 -5.40 -11.61
C GLN A 81 0.19 -6.59 -12.55
N GLU A 82 1.21 -7.44 -12.69
CA GLU A 82 1.12 -8.61 -13.55
C GLU A 82 0.15 -9.67 -13.02
N LEU A 83 0.08 -9.90 -11.71
CA LEU A 83 -0.93 -10.78 -11.11
C LEU A 83 -2.36 -10.31 -11.45
N LEU A 84 -2.60 -9.01 -11.48
CA LEU A 84 -3.91 -8.45 -11.84
C LEU A 84 -4.26 -8.66 -13.32
N ASN A 85 -3.27 -8.91 -14.18
CA ASN A 85 -3.46 -9.29 -15.58
C ASN A 85 -3.72 -10.80 -15.78
N ARG A 86 -3.51 -11.62 -14.75
CA ARG A 86 -3.74 -13.06 -14.77
C ARG A 86 -5.23 -13.43 -14.55
N PRO A 87 -5.66 -14.68 -14.79
CA PRO A 87 -7.03 -15.10 -14.52
C PRO A 87 -7.43 -14.78 -13.07
N LYS A 88 -8.47 -14.01 -12.89
CA LYS A 88 -8.90 -13.41 -11.61
C LYS A 88 -8.93 -14.40 -10.45
N LYS A 89 -9.50 -15.60 -10.67
CA LYS A 89 -9.60 -16.63 -9.64
C LYS A 89 -8.21 -17.03 -9.12
N LYS A 90 -7.29 -17.37 -10.02
CA LYS A 90 -5.92 -17.77 -9.65
C LYS A 90 -5.14 -16.63 -8.98
N ALA A 91 -5.30 -15.41 -9.48
CA ALA A 91 -4.66 -14.22 -8.91
C ALA A 91 -5.19 -13.93 -7.50
N SER A 92 -6.50 -14.03 -7.29
CA SER A 92 -7.10 -13.81 -5.97
C SER A 92 -6.73 -14.91 -4.97
N GLU A 93 -6.71 -16.18 -5.38
CA GLU A 93 -6.28 -17.29 -4.52
C GLU A 93 -4.82 -17.10 -4.06
N ALA A 94 -3.92 -16.83 -4.99
CA ALA A 94 -2.50 -16.59 -4.69
C ALA A 94 -2.29 -15.37 -3.78
N ALA A 95 -3.02 -14.28 -4.01
CA ALA A 95 -2.93 -13.08 -3.20
C ALA A 95 -3.53 -13.30 -1.80
N TRP A 96 -4.64 -14.04 -1.68
CA TRP A 96 -5.26 -14.36 -0.40
C TRP A 96 -4.36 -15.21 0.50
N GLU A 97 -3.71 -16.22 -0.08
CA GLU A 97 -2.76 -17.06 0.65
C GLU A 97 -1.70 -16.22 1.38
N LEU A 98 -1.11 -15.23 0.71
CA LEU A 98 -0.14 -14.34 1.32
C LEU A 98 -0.76 -13.35 2.31
N ALA A 99 -1.93 -12.80 2.00
CA ALA A 99 -2.60 -11.83 2.87
C ALA A 99 -2.99 -12.45 4.23
N SER A 100 -3.37 -13.73 4.23
CA SER A 100 -3.76 -14.48 5.41
C SER A 100 -2.59 -15.11 6.18
N ASP A 101 -1.41 -15.20 5.59
CA ASP A 101 -0.21 -15.79 6.22
C ASP A 101 0.39 -14.85 7.27
N LYS A 102 0.11 -15.11 8.54
CA LYS A 102 0.60 -14.33 9.68
C LYS A 102 2.12 -14.42 9.90
N SER A 103 2.79 -15.38 9.29
CA SER A 103 4.25 -15.51 9.36
C SER A 103 4.98 -14.48 8.49
N LEU A 104 4.29 -13.88 7.51
CA LEU A 104 4.86 -12.88 6.63
C LEU A 104 4.88 -11.48 7.29
N PRO A 105 5.86 -10.63 6.93
CA PRO A 105 5.90 -9.27 7.42
C PRO A 105 4.69 -8.47 6.91
N LEU A 106 4.25 -7.51 7.74
CA LEU A 106 3.04 -6.74 7.50
C LEU A 106 2.96 -6.13 6.09
N TYR A 107 4.05 -5.53 5.60
CA TYR A 107 4.05 -4.89 4.28
C TYR A 107 3.76 -5.88 3.13
N ALA A 108 4.24 -7.12 3.22
CA ALA A 108 3.97 -8.15 2.22
C ALA A 108 2.50 -8.58 2.26
N ARG A 109 1.94 -8.77 3.46
CA ARG A 109 0.52 -9.07 3.66
C ARG A 109 -0.38 -7.95 3.15
N VAL A 110 -0.02 -6.69 3.40
CA VAL A 110 -0.78 -5.52 2.95
C VAL A 110 -0.81 -5.42 1.43
N VAL A 111 0.33 -5.59 0.76
CA VAL A 111 0.37 -5.60 -0.72
C VAL A 111 -0.48 -6.74 -1.28
N ALA A 112 -0.35 -7.94 -0.72
CA ALA A 112 -1.13 -9.10 -1.13
C ALA A 112 -2.64 -8.87 -0.89
N MET A 113 -3.04 -8.28 0.23
CA MET A 113 -4.43 -7.94 0.53
C MET A 113 -5.02 -6.94 -0.48
N TYR A 114 -4.27 -5.89 -0.87
CA TYR A 114 -4.74 -4.95 -1.90
C TYR A 114 -4.80 -5.61 -3.28
N THR A 115 -3.88 -6.53 -3.58
CA THR A 115 -3.94 -7.34 -4.81
C THR A 115 -5.20 -8.21 -4.80
N TYR A 116 -5.46 -8.89 -3.68
CA TYR A 116 -6.66 -9.69 -3.47
C TYR A 116 -7.94 -8.86 -3.63
N ALA A 117 -8.03 -7.71 -2.98
CA ALA A 117 -9.18 -6.83 -3.07
C ALA A 117 -9.52 -6.45 -4.53
N GLN A 118 -8.49 -6.21 -5.35
CA GLN A 118 -8.67 -5.86 -6.77
C GLN A 118 -9.04 -7.08 -7.63
N ALA A 119 -8.39 -8.23 -7.41
CA ALA A 119 -8.62 -9.44 -8.19
C ALA A 119 -9.98 -10.10 -7.87
N ALA A 120 -10.32 -10.22 -6.58
CA ALA A 120 -11.55 -10.88 -6.11
C ALA A 120 -12.79 -10.00 -6.27
N GLY A 121 -12.63 -8.68 -6.24
CA GLY A 121 -13.77 -7.76 -6.36
C GLY A 121 -14.82 -7.98 -5.26
N LYS A 122 -16.08 -8.15 -5.64
CA LYS A 122 -17.19 -8.37 -4.72
C LYS A 122 -17.03 -9.65 -3.89
N GLU A 123 -16.52 -10.70 -4.48
CA GLU A 123 -16.34 -12.00 -3.83
C GLU A 123 -15.34 -11.95 -2.67
N GLY A 124 -14.43 -10.94 -2.67
CA GLY A 124 -13.42 -10.74 -1.64
C GLY A 124 -13.90 -10.00 -0.40
N ILE A 125 -15.10 -9.42 -0.40
CA ILE A 125 -15.57 -8.52 0.67
C ILE A 125 -15.57 -9.20 2.04
N GLN A 126 -16.07 -10.43 2.13
CA GLN A 126 -16.18 -11.17 3.41
C GLN A 126 -14.79 -11.47 4.00
N ASN A 127 -13.85 -11.88 3.18
CA ASN A 127 -12.48 -12.14 3.62
C ASN A 127 -11.78 -10.86 4.09
N LEU A 128 -11.99 -9.74 3.37
CA LEU A 128 -11.47 -8.44 3.80
C LEU A 128 -12.10 -7.99 5.13
N ALA A 129 -13.41 -8.22 5.33
CA ALA A 129 -14.09 -7.92 6.58
C ALA A 129 -13.52 -8.73 7.76
N GLN A 130 -13.13 -9.99 7.52
CA GLN A 130 -12.44 -10.81 8.55
C GLN A 130 -11.08 -10.21 8.93
N LEU A 131 -10.31 -9.69 7.98
CA LEU A 131 -9.03 -9.05 8.26
C LEU A 131 -9.17 -7.78 9.12
N CYS A 132 -10.34 -7.14 9.15
CA CYS A 132 -10.58 -5.99 10.03
C CYS A 132 -10.48 -6.34 11.52
N SER A 133 -10.64 -7.61 11.90
CA SER A 133 -10.49 -8.08 13.28
C SER A 133 -9.04 -8.35 13.70
N GLU A 134 -8.10 -8.37 12.75
CA GLU A 134 -6.67 -8.48 13.04
C GLU A 134 -6.07 -7.11 13.28
N GLU A 135 -5.54 -6.85 14.46
CA GLU A 135 -5.00 -5.55 14.86
C GLU A 135 -4.03 -4.97 13.82
N ALA A 136 -3.07 -5.78 13.34
CA ALA A 136 -2.07 -5.35 12.37
C ALA A 136 -2.64 -5.05 10.97
N MET A 137 -3.74 -5.68 10.58
CA MET A 137 -4.35 -5.56 9.25
C MET A 137 -5.55 -4.62 9.23
N SER A 138 -6.14 -4.33 10.38
CA SER A 138 -7.43 -3.64 10.53
C SER A 138 -7.50 -2.31 9.76
N GLU A 139 -6.50 -1.43 9.94
CA GLU A 139 -6.44 -0.14 9.23
C GLU A 139 -6.52 -0.33 7.70
N TYR A 140 -5.73 -1.25 7.18
CA TYR A 140 -5.60 -1.49 5.74
C TYR A 140 -6.84 -2.17 5.17
N ALA A 141 -7.41 -3.13 5.90
CA ALA A 141 -8.62 -3.85 5.49
C ALA A 141 -9.84 -2.91 5.44
N LEU A 142 -10.02 -2.03 6.44
CA LEU A 142 -11.06 -1.00 6.42
C LEU A 142 -10.92 -0.07 5.21
N ARG A 143 -9.70 0.36 4.90
CA ARG A 143 -9.44 1.18 3.70
C ARG A 143 -9.79 0.41 2.42
N ALA A 144 -9.32 -0.84 2.28
CA ALA A 144 -9.57 -1.66 1.10
C ALA A 144 -11.07 -1.90 0.86
N LEU A 145 -11.86 -2.10 1.91
CA LEU A 145 -13.31 -2.25 1.83
C LEU A 145 -14.01 -0.98 1.34
N ALA A 146 -13.57 0.19 1.77
CA ALA A 146 -14.22 1.46 1.46
C ALA A 146 -13.71 2.14 0.19
N ASP A 147 -12.60 1.70 -0.39
CA ASP A 147 -11.97 2.39 -1.52
C ASP A 147 -12.67 2.19 -2.86
N ARG A 148 -13.48 1.15 -3.00
CA ARG A 148 -14.11 0.80 -4.28
C ARG A 148 -15.56 1.26 -4.34
N LYS A 149 -15.76 2.48 -4.80
CA LYS A 149 -17.11 3.11 -4.92
C LYS A 149 -18.20 2.20 -5.50
N PRO A 150 -17.98 1.39 -6.56
CA PRO A 150 -19.02 0.50 -7.08
C PRO A 150 -19.43 -0.63 -6.13
N LEU A 151 -18.65 -0.93 -5.10
CA LEU A 151 -18.87 -2.03 -4.17
C LEU A 151 -19.36 -1.58 -2.78
N VAL A 152 -19.44 -0.29 -2.50
CA VAL A 152 -19.75 0.22 -1.15
C VAL A 152 -21.11 -0.25 -0.61
N ASN A 153 -22.07 -0.51 -1.49
CA ASN A 153 -23.38 -1.03 -1.10
C ASN A 153 -23.36 -2.49 -0.62
N GLU A 154 -22.31 -3.24 -1.00
CA GLU A 154 -22.13 -4.65 -0.64
C GLU A 154 -21.27 -4.81 0.62
N VAL A 155 -20.60 -3.75 1.04
CA VAL A 155 -19.68 -3.78 2.17
C VAL A 155 -20.46 -3.76 3.50
N PRO A 156 -20.18 -4.68 4.45
CA PRO A 156 -20.80 -4.65 5.78
C PRO A 156 -20.36 -3.40 6.55
N ILE A 157 -21.26 -2.80 7.32
CA ILE A 157 -20.96 -1.60 8.11
C ILE A 157 -20.28 -1.93 9.44
N GLU A 158 -20.50 -3.12 9.98
CA GLU A 158 -20.07 -3.57 11.30
C GLU A 158 -18.56 -3.43 11.56
N PRO A 159 -17.66 -3.79 10.62
CA PRO A 159 -16.23 -3.58 10.82
C PRO A 159 -15.87 -2.12 11.09
N PHE A 160 -16.55 -1.19 10.45
CA PHE A 160 -16.31 0.24 10.63
C PHE A 160 -16.88 0.75 11.96
N LEU A 161 -18.07 0.30 12.36
CA LEU A 161 -18.66 0.63 13.66
C LEU A 161 -17.80 0.11 14.81
N THR A 162 -17.12 -1.02 14.61
CA THR A 162 -16.13 -1.54 15.55
C THR A 162 -14.84 -0.71 15.50
N GLY A 163 -14.37 -0.38 14.31
CA GLY A 163 -13.13 0.37 14.08
C GLY A 163 -13.11 1.76 14.70
N ILE A 164 -14.24 2.48 14.74
CA ILE A 164 -14.31 3.80 15.41
C ILE A 164 -14.08 3.73 16.93
N LYS A 165 -14.20 2.55 17.53
CA LYS A 165 -13.96 2.30 18.96
C LYS A 165 -12.56 1.74 19.24
N SER A 166 -11.73 1.58 18.21
CA SER A 166 -10.37 1.05 18.34
C SER A 166 -9.49 1.96 19.22
N ALA A 167 -8.56 1.37 19.96
CA ALA A 167 -7.52 2.13 20.67
C ALA A 167 -6.49 2.76 19.70
N SER A 168 -6.41 2.29 18.45
CA SER A 168 -5.50 2.82 17.43
C SER A 168 -6.14 4.01 16.69
N PRO A 169 -5.57 5.22 16.77
CA PRO A 169 -6.07 6.38 16.02
C PRO A 169 -6.08 6.16 14.51
N ARG A 170 -5.16 5.36 13.98
CA ARG A 170 -5.10 5.05 12.55
C ARG A 170 -6.28 4.20 12.10
N VAL A 171 -6.67 3.22 12.92
CA VAL A 171 -7.88 2.40 12.68
C VAL A 171 -9.14 3.25 12.80
N GLN A 172 -9.23 4.11 13.82
CA GLN A 172 -10.35 5.04 13.98
C GLN A 172 -10.52 5.93 12.75
N ILE A 173 -9.45 6.56 12.26
CA ILE A 173 -9.47 7.43 11.09
C ILE A 173 -9.92 6.64 9.84
N ALA A 174 -9.38 5.44 9.63
CA ALA A 174 -9.77 4.59 8.51
C ALA A 174 -11.26 4.22 8.57
N ALA A 175 -11.77 3.91 9.75
CA ALA A 175 -13.17 3.60 9.97
C ALA A 175 -14.09 4.80 9.74
N ILE A 176 -13.74 5.99 10.26
CA ILE A 176 -14.51 7.23 10.07
C ILE A 176 -14.60 7.59 8.58
N ILE A 177 -13.47 7.58 7.88
CA ILE A 177 -13.43 7.84 6.43
C ILE A 177 -14.26 6.79 5.69
N GLY A 178 -14.14 5.52 6.08
CA GLY A 178 -14.90 4.43 5.50
C GLY A 178 -16.41 4.61 5.66
N LEU A 179 -16.89 4.94 6.86
CA LEU A 179 -18.31 5.23 7.11
C LEU A 179 -18.83 6.39 6.23
N GLY A 180 -18.03 7.45 6.08
CA GLY A 180 -18.36 8.54 5.19
C GLY A 180 -18.47 8.12 3.72
N ARG A 181 -17.60 7.22 3.26
CA ARG A 181 -17.65 6.67 1.89
C ARG A 181 -18.82 5.72 1.65
N LEU A 182 -19.18 4.92 2.67
CA LEU A 182 -20.37 4.06 2.59
C LEU A 182 -21.67 4.87 2.49
N GLY A 183 -21.72 6.06 3.07
CA GLY A 183 -22.84 6.99 2.96
C GLY A 183 -24.15 6.48 3.54
N ARG A 184 -24.10 5.56 4.51
CA ARG A 184 -25.28 4.95 5.12
C ARG A 184 -25.77 5.77 6.31
N THR A 185 -27.09 5.93 6.42
CA THR A 185 -27.73 6.69 7.50
C THR A 185 -27.46 6.09 8.89
N GLU A 186 -27.29 4.78 8.98
CA GLU A 186 -26.99 4.06 10.22
C GLU A 186 -25.67 4.48 10.85
N ALA A 187 -24.74 5.01 10.05
CA ALA A 187 -23.47 5.52 10.53
C ALA A 187 -23.60 6.85 11.29
N ALA A 188 -24.64 7.64 11.03
CA ALA A 188 -24.75 9.01 11.53
C ALA A 188 -24.74 9.08 13.06
N GLY A 189 -25.50 8.23 13.74
CA GLY A 189 -25.53 8.19 15.21
C GLY A 189 -24.20 7.85 15.83
N ALA A 190 -23.46 6.93 15.23
CA ALA A 190 -22.13 6.52 15.71
C ALA A 190 -21.09 7.63 15.49
N LEU A 191 -21.12 8.31 14.33
CA LEU A 191 -20.20 9.40 14.01
C LEU A 191 -20.41 10.62 14.91
N LEU A 192 -21.65 10.94 15.27
CA LEU A 192 -21.96 12.05 16.16
C LEU A 192 -21.47 11.84 17.62
N GLN A 193 -21.21 10.60 18.01
CA GLN A 193 -20.68 10.28 19.34
C GLN A 193 -19.14 10.33 19.43
N ILE A 194 -18.46 10.53 18.30
CA ILE A 194 -16.99 10.62 18.30
C ILE A 194 -16.59 11.97 18.91
N PRO A 195 -15.73 11.99 19.95
CA PRO A 195 -15.25 13.23 20.50
C PRO A 195 -14.56 14.10 19.44
N VAL A 196 -15.00 15.32 19.30
CA VAL A 196 -14.27 16.30 18.47
C VAL A 196 -13.00 16.67 19.22
N PRO A 197 -11.79 16.49 18.63
CA PRO A 197 -10.58 16.95 19.28
C PRO A 197 -10.66 18.47 19.51
N PRO A 198 -10.09 18.99 20.61
CA PRO A 198 -10.00 20.40 20.81
C PRO A 198 -9.35 21.05 19.59
N SER A 199 -9.93 22.14 19.10
CA SER A 199 -9.38 22.92 17.99
C SER A 199 -7.93 23.30 18.29
N PHE A 200 -7.03 23.08 17.34
CA PHE A 200 -5.64 23.51 17.40
C PHE A 200 -5.55 25.03 17.43
#